data_c49144af1bf6886cef34766b6e7fd6af
#
_entry.id   c49144af1bf6886cef34766b6e7fd6af
#
_cell.length_a   1.000
_cell.length_b   1.000
_cell.length_c   1.000
_cell.angle_alpha   90.00
_cell.angle_beta   90.00
_cell.angle_gamma   90.00
#
_symmetry.space_group_name_H-M   'P 1'
#
loop_
_entity.id
_entity.type
_entity.pdbx_description
1 polymer ?
#
loop_
_entity_poly.entity_id
_entity_poly.type
_entity_poly.pdbx_seq_one_letter_code
_entity_poly.pdbx_strand_id
1 'polypeptide(L)'
;MQLQEVRWRYYLYSLTETQGLIAPVWVLVLQARGLSYTDIGFLGALYWAVLVLAEIPTGYIGDRIGRRRSLFIAALVTAGGVGGLAFARTLLSFALALTAWAVGITFRSGTADAWLYSALGRSGIADAYTHVRGRGRAVKLAATAITAAIGGVLYTKSLVAPFFLIAGLLAVNAAVVLSFPTVSDGQEHSRSESWRFSTTRQELTAAFERPGIRGFVGYTVLLFGLVEVTRTFVQPIVVGDQVGLPVAAVGALYACFNIVAAGASALTSRIEQTLGVRRWFLLGPLLLAGSLVILPLVPAATVPAFVGMEAIWHVSQTFQSRIVNDRTRNRRRATVLSVVSMGGGVAAIAFRAVGGVLADTVSPLLMLALLALVFVVGSGVLFTVTSGTVFRTTETDISQ
;
A
#
# COMPACT_ATOMS: atom_id res chain seq x y z
N MET A 1 18.05 29.11 0.75
CA MET A 1 17.88 28.06 -0.32
C MET A 1 16.68 28.47 -1.14
N GLN A 2 16.79 28.49 -2.48
CA GLN A 2 15.67 28.91 -3.32
C GLN A 2 14.60 27.82 -3.38
N LEU A 3 13.30 28.17 -3.34
CA LEU A 3 12.15 27.25 -3.48
C LEU A 3 12.34 26.29 -4.66
N GLN A 4 12.90 26.78 -5.76
CA GLN A 4 13.10 26.03 -6.98
C GLN A 4 14.05 24.84 -6.78
N GLU A 5 15.12 24.99 -5.98
CA GLU A 5 16.05 23.88 -5.70
C GLU A 5 15.41 22.75 -4.89
N VAL A 6 14.62 23.07 -3.84
CA VAL A 6 13.92 22.06 -3.04
C VAL A 6 12.93 21.30 -3.91
N ARG A 7 12.17 22.01 -4.74
CA ARG A 7 11.15 21.43 -5.64
C ARG A 7 11.76 20.43 -6.62
N TRP A 8 12.83 20.83 -7.34
CA TRP A 8 13.45 19.97 -8.34
C TRP A 8 14.05 18.71 -7.72
N ARG A 9 14.75 18.83 -6.61
CA ARG A 9 15.30 17.68 -5.87
C ARG A 9 14.21 16.72 -5.42
N TYR A 10 13.11 17.25 -4.89
CA TYR A 10 11.98 16.42 -4.48
C TYR A 10 11.28 15.74 -5.66
N TYR A 11 11.17 16.41 -6.81
CA TYR A 11 10.59 15.80 -8.02
C TYR A 11 11.50 14.74 -8.62
N LEU A 12 12.80 14.95 -8.65
CA LEU A 12 13.78 13.93 -9.07
C LEU A 12 13.77 12.73 -8.12
N TYR A 13 13.69 12.96 -6.82
CA TYR A 13 13.48 11.90 -5.83
C TYR A 13 12.20 11.13 -6.13
N SER A 14 11.08 11.80 -6.33
CA SER A 14 9.79 11.19 -6.62
C SER A 14 9.78 10.40 -7.95
N LEU A 15 10.49 10.90 -8.97
CA LEU A 15 10.65 10.26 -10.27
C LEU A 15 11.43 8.94 -10.16
N THR A 16 12.53 8.95 -9.40
CA THR A 16 13.45 7.81 -9.27
C THR A 16 13.00 6.80 -8.21
N GLU A 17 12.06 7.18 -7.33
CA GLU A 17 11.47 6.33 -6.30
C GLU A 17 10.26 5.54 -6.84
N THR A 18 10.39 4.92 -8.01
CA THR A 18 9.33 4.09 -8.60
C THR A 18 9.59 2.60 -8.37
N GLN A 19 8.54 1.80 -8.36
CA GLN A 19 8.60 0.33 -8.33
C GLN A 19 7.87 -0.27 -9.55
N GLY A 20 7.50 0.57 -10.52
CA GLY A 20 6.69 0.17 -11.66
C GLY A 20 7.30 -0.97 -12.47
N LEU A 21 8.63 -0.98 -12.70
CA LEU A 21 9.30 -2.02 -13.48
C LEU A 21 9.07 -3.44 -12.95
N ILE A 22 9.00 -3.61 -11.65
CA ILE A 22 8.87 -4.94 -11.02
C ILE A 22 7.44 -5.26 -10.61
N ALA A 23 6.59 -4.25 -10.38
CA ALA A 23 5.22 -4.45 -9.94
C ALA A 23 4.43 -5.46 -10.80
N PRO A 24 4.52 -5.45 -12.16
CA PRO A 24 3.78 -6.38 -13.00
C PRO A 24 4.42 -7.77 -13.14
N VAL A 25 5.62 -8.02 -12.60
CA VAL A 25 6.39 -9.23 -12.95
C VAL A 25 7.03 -9.95 -11.78
N TRP A 26 7.02 -9.40 -10.57
CA TRP A 26 7.76 -9.96 -9.44
C TRP A 26 7.28 -11.35 -9.03
N VAL A 27 5.97 -11.63 -9.08
CA VAL A 27 5.41 -12.96 -8.80
C VAL A 27 5.71 -13.94 -9.95
N LEU A 28 5.68 -13.47 -11.19
CA LEU A 28 6.04 -14.30 -12.35
C LEU A 28 7.48 -14.79 -12.28
N VAL A 29 8.39 -14.00 -11.73
CA VAL A 29 9.78 -14.43 -11.49
C VAL A 29 9.84 -15.57 -10.45
N LEU A 30 9.06 -15.49 -9.38
CA LEU A 30 9.00 -16.55 -8.38
C LEU A 30 8.49 -17.86 -9.00
N GLN A 31 7.42 -17.78 -9.78
CA GLN A 31 6.88 -18.95 -10.51
C GLN A 31 7.89 -19.51 -11.53
N ALA A 32 8.55 -18.65 -12.31
CA ALA A 32 9.58 -19.08 -13.25
C ALA A 32 10.79 -19.75 -12.58
N ARG A 33 10.98 -19.53 -11.27
CA ARG A 33 11.98 -20.18 -10.42
C ARG A 33 11.44 -21.42 -9.67
N GLY A 34 10.19 -21.85 -9.97
CA GLY A 34 9.59 -23.06 -9.44
C GLY A 34 8.98 -22.94 -8.05
N LEU A 35 8.74 -21.70 -7.53
CA LEU A 35 8.05 -21.52 -6.27
C LEU A 35 6.55 -21.79 -6.44
N SER A 36 5.97 -22.48 -5.46
CA SER A 36 4.55 -22.77 -5.37
C SER A 36 3.74 -21.50 -5.00
N TYR A 37 2.43 -21.56 -5.13
CA TYR A 37 1.55 -20.48 -4.64
C TYR A 37 1.64 -20.34 -3.11
N THR A 38 1.86 -21.43 -2.38
CA THR A 38 2.11 -21.43 -0.94
C THR A 38 3.37 -20.64 -0.61
N ASP A 39 4.48 -20.85 -1.34
CA ASP A 39 5.71 -20.09 -1.18
C ASP A 39 5.50 -18.60 -1.46
N ILE A 40 4.77 -18.27 -2.53
CA ILE A 40 4.45 -16.89 -2.91
C ILE A 40 3.60 -16.22 -1.82
N GLY A 41 2.58 -16.92 -1.32
CA GLY A 41 1.74 -16.44 -0.22
C GLY A 41 2.54 -16.21 1.06
N PHE A 42 3.42 -17.15 1.41
CA PHE A 42 4.34 -17.04 2.56
C PHE A 42 5.29 -15.86 2.42
N LEU A 43 5.94 -15.69 1.27
CA LEU A 43 6.83 -14.56 1.01
C LEU A 43 6.10 -13.21 1.06
N GLY A 44 4.88 -13.16 0.54
CA GLY A 44 4.02 -11.99 0.66
C GLY A 44 3.60 -11.70 2.10
N ALA A 45 3.31 -12.73 2.90
CA ALA A 45 3.03 -12.60 4.32
C ALA A 45 4.25 -12.14 5.11
N LEU A 46 5.43 -12.71 4.82
CA LEU A 46 6.71 -12.30 5.40
C LEU A 46 7.01 -10.82 5.12
N TYR A 47 6.83 -10.38 3.88
CA TYR A 47 7.03 -8.98 3.50
C TYR A 47 6.17 -8.04 4.36
N TRP A 48 4.88 -8.34 4.55
CA TRP A 48 4.00 -7.55 5.40
C TRP A 48 4.35 -7.66 6.89
N ALA A 49 4.76 -8.84 7.36
CA ALA A 49 5.23 -9.01 8.74
C ALA A 49 6.44 -8.13 9.02
N VAL A 50 7.40 -8.07 8.09
CA VAL A 50 8.58 -7.20 8.22
C VAL A 50 8.18 -5.73 8.18
N LEU A 51 7.26 -5.31 7.29
CA LEU A 51 6.76 -3.94 7.27
C LEU A 51 6.18 -3.52 8.63
N VAL A 52 5.32 -4.36 9.21
CA VAL A 52 4.67 -4.06 10.49
C VAL A 52 5.69 -4.06 11.64
N LEU A 53 6.59 -5.04 11.71
CA LEU A 53 7.54 -5.17 12.81
C LEU A 53 8.70 -4.19 12.74
N ALA A 54 9.17 -3.87 11.54
CA ALA A 54 10.31 -2.98 11.35
C ALA A 54 9.95 -1.49 11.38
N GLU A 55 8.67 -1.10 11.25
CA GLU A 55 8.26 0.31 11.20
C GLU A 55 8.69 1.08 12.46
N ILE A 56 8.51 0.49 13.64
CA ILE A 56 8.89 1.13 14.92
C ILE A 56 10.42 1.23 15.06
N PRO A 57 11.23 0.15 14.91
CA PRO A 57 12.68 0.23 15.04
C PRO A 57 13.31 1.18 14.01
N THR A 58 12.85 1.12 12.76
CA THR A 58 13.42 1.97 11.70
C THR A 58 13.05 3.43 11.86
N GLY A 59 11.84 3.73 12.33
CA GLY A 59 11.43 5.08 12.71
C GLY A 59 12.34 5.65 13.81
N TYR A 60 12.56 4.90 14.89
CA TYR A 60 13.43 5.30 15.98
C TYR A 60 14.90 5.52 15.53
N ILE A 61 15.43 4.63 14.70
CA ILE A 61 16.77 4.79 14.13
C ILE A 61 16.80 6.01 13.21
N GLY A 62 15.79 6.17 12.35
CA GLY A 62 15.65 7.29 11.42
C GLY A 62 15.68 8.66 12.10
N ASP A 63 15.00 8.79 13.23
CA ASP A 63 14.99 10.02 14.04
C ASP A 63 16.37 10.35 14.59
N ARG A 64 17.17 9.34 14.96
CA ARG A 64 18.53 9.53 15.48
C ARG A 64 19.58 9.87 14.43
N ILE A 65 19.52 9.20 13.29
CA ILE A 65 20.52 9.40 12.21
C ILE A 65 20.18 10.61 11.33
N GLY A 66 18.96 11.13 11.42
CA GLY A 66 18.45 12.25 10.65
C GLY A 66 17.85 11.85 9.29
N ARG A 67 16.89 12.64 8.83
CA ARG A 67 16.02 12.34 7.67
C ARG A 67 16.77 12.04 6.37
N ARG A 68 17.80 12.83 6.05
CA ARG A 68 18.61 12.63 4.83
C ARG A 68 19.31 11.28 4.84
N ARG A 69 19.93 10.90 5.97
CA ARG A 69 20.62 9.61 6.10
C ARG A 69 19.64 8.46 6.07
N SER A 70 18.49 8.61 6.72
CA SER A 70 17.42 7.61 6.69
C SER A 70 16.93 7.34 5.26
N LEU A 71 16.65 8.37 4.46
CA LEU A 71 16.26 8.22 3.05
C LEU A 71 17.36 7.60 2.19
N PHE A 72 18.63 7.93 2.47
CA PHE A 72 19.76 7.33 1.76
C PHE A 72 19.89 5.83 2.05
N ILE A 73 19.82 5.43 3.32
CA ILE A 73 19.79 4.03 3.73
C ILE A 73 18.60 3.30 3.12
N ALA A 74 17.40 3.93 3.18
CA ALA A 74 16.20 3.41 2.56
C ALA A 74 16.40 3.06 1.08
N ALA A 75 16.97 3.98 0.31
CA ALA A 75 17.21 3.79 -1.12
C ALA A 75 18.22 2.65 -1.38
N LEU A 76 19.33 2.60 -0.65
CA LEU A 76 20.35 1.57 -0.82
C LEU A 76 19.85 0.18 -0.39
N VAL A 77 19.19 0.07 0.76
CA VAL A 77 18.67 -1.21 1.27
C VAL A 77 17.58 -1.73 0.34
N THR A 78 16.69 -0.84 -0.14
CA THR A 78 15.68 -1.22 -1.15
C THR A 78 16.34 -1.66 -2.47
N ALA A 79 17.34 -0.93 -2.95
CA ALA A 79 18.08 -1.30 -4.17
C ALA A 79 18.75 -2.67 -4.03
N GLY A 80 19.39 -2.93 -2.88
CA GLY A 80 20.00 -4.23 -2.57
C GLY A 80 18.98 -5.36 -2.49
N GLY A 81 17.85 -5.13 -1.80
CA GLY A 81 16.77 -6.10 -1.72
C GLY A 81 16.17 -6.44 -3.09
N VAL A 82 15.80 -5.42 -3.87
CA VAL A 82 15.25 -5.62 -5.21
C VAL A 82 16.28 -6.22 -6.17
N GLY A 83 17.51 -5.74 -6.14
CA GLY A 83 18.61 -6.33 -6.94
C GLY A 83 18.89 -7.79 -6.54
N GLY A 84 18.79 -8.11 -5.24
CA GLY A 84 18.91 -9.47 -4.72
C GLY A 84 17.87 -10.44 -5.30
N LEU A 85 16.66 -9.99 -5.60
CA LEU A 85 15.62 -10.81 -6.25
C LEU A 85 16.07 -11.33 -7.62
N ALA A 86 16.93 -10.60 -8.35
CA ALA A 86 17.47 -11.04 -9.63
C ALA A 86 18.34 -12.32 -9.48
N PHE A 87 19.02 -12.46 -8.36
CA PHE A 87 19.91 -13.59 -8.07
C PHE A 87 19.24 -14.70 -7.24
N ALA A 88 18.13 -14.42 -6.58
CA ALA A 88 17.42 -15.35 -5.72
C ALA A 88 16.93 -16.58 -6.51
N ARG A 89 17.18 -17.80 -5.97
CA ARG A 89 16.78 -19.08 -6.57
C ARG A 89 16.09 -20.03 -5.59
N THR A 90 16.19 -19.74 -4.30
CA THR A 90 15.60 -20.55 -3.23
C THR A 90 14.63 -19.71 -2.41
N LEU A 91 13.70 -20.36 -1.73
CA LEU A 91 12.76 -19.67 -0.83
C LEU A 91 13.47 -18.75 0.17
N LEU A 92 14.59 -19.24 0.75
CA LEU A 92 15.38 -18.45 1.70
C LEU A 92 16.01 -17.20 1.05
N SER A 93 16.58 -17.33 -0.17
CA SER A 93 17.18 -16.17 -0.85
C SER A 93 16.12 -15.13 -1.24
N PHE A 94 14.92 -15.56 -1.65
CA PHE A 94 13.79 -14.66 -1.85
C PHE A 94 13.33 -14.01 -0.56
N ALA A 95 13.23 -14.77 0.54
CA ALA A 95 12.86 -14.24 1.85
C ALA A 95 13.84 -13.16 2.33
N LEU A 96 15.15 -13.38 2.20
CA LEU A 96 16.18 -12.39 2.57
C LEU A 96 16.08 -11.12 1.71
N ALA A 97 15.91 -11.27 0.39
CA ALA A 97 15.80 -10.16 -0.53
C ALA A 97 14.53 -9.32 -0.27
N LEU A 98 13.38 -9.97 -0.06
CA LEU A 98 12.12 -9.30 0.29
C LEU A 98 12.17 -8.65 1.67
N THR A 99 12.83 -9.26 2.65
CA THR A 99 13.07 -8.66 3.96
C THR A 99 13.89 -7.38 3.83
N ALA A 100 14.99 -7.40 3.08
CA ALA A 100 15.79 -6.20 2.83
C ALA A 100 14.95 -5.11 2.12
N TRP A 101 14.17 -5.48 1.11
CA TRP A 101 13.26 -4.53 0.45
C TRP A 101 12.26 -3.92 1.44
N ALA A 102 11.57 -4.73 2.25
CA ALA A 102 10.60 -4.26 3.23
C ALA A 102 11.23 -3.31 4.28
N VAL A 103 12.41 -3.65 4.81
CA VAL A 103 13.18 -2.80 5.73
C VAL A 103 13.53 -1.47 5.08
N GLY A 104 13.97 -1.46 3.81
CA GLY A 104 14.23 -0.22 3.10
C GLY A 104 12.99 0.67 2.98
N ILE A 105 11.82 0.08 2.74
CA ILE A 105 10.52 0.80 2.70
C ILE A 105 10.18 1.43 4.05
N THR A 106 10.40 0.72 5.17
CA THR A 106 10.08 1.26 6.51
C THR A 106 10.97 2.44 6.89
N PHE A 107 12.27 2.44 6.53
CA PHE A 107 13.14 3.62 6.70
C PHE A 107 12.66 4.86 5.94
N ARG A 108 11.94 4.67 4.84
CA ARG A 108 11.40 5.76 4.02
C ARG A 108 10.06 6.27 4.54
N SER A 109 9.28 5.43 5.21
CA SER A 109 7.92 5.72 5.66
C SER A 109 7.88 7.02 6.47
N GLY A 110 7.07 7.99 6.02
CA GLY A 110 6.95 9.31 6.65
C GLY A 110 8.16 10.24 6.50
N THR A 111 9.38 9.71 6.31
CA THR A 111 10.64 10.47 6.33
C THR A 111 10.74 11.48 5.17
N ALA A 112 10.27 11.12 3.97
CA ALA A 112 10.33 11.99 2.80
C ALA A 112 9.40 13.20 2.94
N ASP A 113 8.18 12.98 3.44
CA ASP A 113 7.20 14.05 3.70
C ASP A 113 7.69 14.99 4.81
N ALA A 114 8.26 14.43 5.88
CA ALA A 114 8.84 15.18 6.97
C ALA A 114 10.06 16.02 6.53
N TRP A 115 10.93 15.44 5.67
CA TRP A 115 12.05 16.19 5.09
C TRP A 115 11.55 17.36 4.24
N LEU A 116 10.57 17.13 3.35
CA LEU A 116 10.00 18.17 2.49
C LEU A 116 9.41 19.30 3.31
N TYR A 117 8.61 18.98 4.33
CA TYR A 117 8.00 19.97 5.22
C TYR A 117 9.04 20.86 5.89
N SER A 118 10.09 20.25 6.45
CA SER A 118 11.16 21.00 7.12
C SER A 118 12.02 21.81 6.15
N ALA A 119 12.27 21.30 4.93
CA ALA A 119 13.05 22.01 3.92
C ALA A 119 12.31 23.26 3.42
N LEU A 120 10.99 23.19 3.24
CA LEU A 120 10.15 24.30 2.85
C LEU A 120 9.96 25.31 4.00
N GLY A 121 9.78 24.82 5.23
CA GLY A 121 9.63 25.68 6.42
C GLY A 121 10.84 26.57 6.64
N ARG A 122 12.07 26.05 6.46
CA ARG A 122 13.30 26.87 6.53
C ARG A 122 13.43 27.92 5.44
N SER A 123 12.82 27.67 4.30
CA SER A 123 12.80 28.64 3.19
C SER A 123 11.71 29.70 3.36
N GLY A 124 10.96 29.70 4.48
CA GLY A 124 9.84 30.61 4.73
C GLY A 124 8.62 30.36 3.86
N ILE A 125 8.49 29.15 3.28
CA ILE A 125 7.50 28.84 2.24
C ILE A 125 6.73 27.54 2.62
N ALA A 126 6.36 27.41 3.89
CA ALA A 126 5.60 26.26 4.39
C ALA A 126 4.28 26.04 3.64
N ASP A 127 3.62 27.10 3.19
CA ASP A 127 2.36 27.06 2.43
C ASP A 127 2.48 26.34 1.08
N ALA A 128 3.70 26.26 0.51
CA ALA A 128 3.96 25.52 -0.72
C ALA A 128 3.96 23.98 -0.54
N TYR A 129 3.97 23.47 0.70
CA TYR A 129 4.09 22.05 1.00
C TYR A 129 3.05 21.19 0.27
N THR A 130 1.78 21.51 0.43
CA THR A 130 0.68 20.74 -0.19
C THR A 130 0.81 20.67 -1.71
N HIS A 131 1.18 21.78 -2.33
CA HIS A 131 1.34 21.86 -3.77
C HIS A 131 2.56 21.07 -4.28
N VAL A 132 3.72 21.22 -3.62
CA VAL A 132 4.95 20.49 -4.00
C VAL A 132 4.79 19.01 -3.77
N ARG A 133 4.22 18.61 -2.63
CA ARG A 133 3.91 17.20 -2.31
C ARG A 133 2.95 16.59 -3.33
N GLY A 134 1.86 17.30 -3.66
CA GLY A 134 0.88 16.84 -4.64
C GLY A 134 1.48 16.62 -6.03
N ARG A 135 2.30 17.56 -6.52
CA ARG A 135 3.03 17.41 -7.78
C ARG A 135 4.06 16.28 -7.75
N GLY A 136 4.82 16.14 -6.65
CA GLY A 136 5.76 15.01 -6.50
C GLY A 136 5.03 13.67 -6.55
N ARG A 137 3.85 13.56 -5.91
CA ARG A 137 3.02 12.36 -6.01
C ARG A 137 2.55 12.09 -7.44
N ALA A 138 2.15 13.10 -8.18
CA ALA A 138 1.78 12.97 -9.59
C ALA A 138 2.95 12.50 -10.45
N VAL A 139 4.15 13.05 -10.25
CA VAL A 139 5.39 12.61 -10.93
C VAL A 139 5.68 11.14 -10.63
N LYS A 140 5.61 10.72 -9.36
CA LYS A 140 5.81 9.33 -8.96
C LYS A 140 4.80 8.39 -9.61
N LEU A 141 3.51 8.75 -9.62
CA LEU A 141 2.47 7.93 -10.25
C LEU A 141 2.66 7.79 -11.74
N ALA A 142 3.00 8.88 -12.44
CA ALA A 142 3.31 8.85 -13.88
C ALA A 142 4.54 7.98 -14.17
N ALA A 143 5.62 8.15 -13.39
CA ALA A 143 6.81 7.31 -13.50
C ALA A 143 6.48 5.83 -13.26
N THR A 144 5.65 5.52 -12.25
CA THR A 144 5.23 4.15 -11.94
C THR A 144 4.41 3.54 -13.09
N ALA A 145 3.48 4.30 -13.68
CA ALA A 145 2.67 3.81 -14.79
C ALA A 145 3.53 3.54 -16.04
N ILE A 146 4.42 4.47 -16.40
CA ILE A 146 5.32 4.32 -17.56
C ILE A 146 6.27 3.13 -17.34
N THR A 147 6.90 3.05 -16.17
CA THR A 147 7.84 1.98 -15.87
C THR A 147 7.14 0.62 -15.73
N ALA A 148 5.87 0.56 -15.31
CA ALA A 148 5.10 -0.68 -15.29
C ALA A 148 4.85 -1.21 -16.72
N ALA A 149 4.45 -0.34 -17.65
CA ALA A 149 4.29 -0.73 -19.05
C ALA A 149 5.60 -1.28 -19.66
N ILE A 150 6.74 -0.63 -19.35
CA ILE A 150 8.06 -1.09 -19.80
C ILE A 150 8.45 -2.41 -19.13
N GLY A 151 8.14 -2.58 -17.83
CA GLY A 151 8.51 -3.75 -17.04
C GLY A 151 7.97 -5.06 -17.61
N GLY A 152 6.70 -5.10 -18.04
CA GLY A 152 6.10 -6.26 -18.68
C GLY A 152 6.80 -6.65 -19.99
N VAL A 153 7.10 -5.66 -20.84
CA VAL A 153 7.83 -5.91 -22.09
C VAL A 153 9.27 -6.33 -21.83
N LEU A 154 9.95 -5.70 -20.89
CA LEU A 154 11.35 -6.03 -20.56
C LEU A 154 11.50 -7.44 -20.01
N TYR A 155 10.54 -7.90 -19.21
CA TYR A 155 10.50 -9.25 -18.65
C TYR A 155 10.45 -10.32 -19.75
N THR A 156 9.76 -10.11 -20.87
CA THR A 156 9.73 -11.09 -21.99
C THR A 156 11.08 -11.28 -22.66
N LYS A 157 11.97 -10.29 -22.55
CA LYS A 157 13.34 -10.35 -23.10
C LYS A 157 14.33 -10.90 -22.08
N SER A 158 14.13 -10.62 -20.79
CA SER A 158 14.99 -11.06 -19.70
C SER A 158 14.24 -11.08 -18.38
N LEU A 159 14.21 -12.25 -17.75
CA LEU A 159 13.60 -12.50 -16.44
C LEU A 159 14.10 -11.55 -15.34
N VAL A 160 15.35 -11.13 -15.43
CA VAL A 160 16.05 -10.38 -14.37
C VAL A 160 16.27 -8.90 -14.71
N ALA A 161 16.14 -8.51 -15.98
CA ALA A 161 16.43 -7.14 -16.40
C ALA A 161 15.57 -6.08 -15.68
N PRO A 162 14.25 -6.29 -15.39
CA PRO A 162 13.46 -5.33 -14.63
C PRO A 162 14.03 -5.05 -13.24
N PHE A 163 14.60 -6.07 -12.58
CA PHE A 163 15.16 -5.96 -11.24
C PHE A 163 16.48 -5.18 -11.22
N PHE A 164 17.37 -5.42 -12.19
CA PHE A 164 18.61 -4.65 -12.31
C PHE A 164 18.33 -3.18 -12.65
N LEU A 165 17.40 -2.93 -13.55
CA LEU A 165 17.07 -1.57 -13.96
C LEU A 165 16.47 -0.77 -12.79
N ILE A 166 15.56 -1.36 -12.02
CA ILE A 166 14.98 -0.68 -10.84
C ILE A 166 16.00 -0.51 -9.72
N ALA A 167 16.88 -1.50 -9.50
CA ALA A 167 17.97 -1.37 -8.52
C ALA A 167 18.92 -0.22 -8.90
N GLY A 168 19.27 -0.10 -10.18
CA GLY A 168 20.03 1.04 -10.70
C GLY A 168 19.31 2.38 -10.51
N LEU A 169 18.00 2.43 -10.77
CA LEU A 169 17.18 3.64 -10.57
C LEU A 169 17.11 4.03 -9.08
N LEU A 170 17.02 3.06 -8.17
CA LEU A 170 17.07 3.30 -6.73
C LEU A 170 18.46 3.73 -6.25
N ALA A 171 19.54 3.26 -6.90
CA ALA A 171 20.89 3.77 -6.64
C ALA A 171 21.02 5.25 -7.09
N VAL A 172 20.42 5.62 -8.24
CA VAL A 172 20.30 7.02 -8.65
C VAL A 172 19.46 7.82 -7.63
N ASN A 173 18.37 7.24 -7.11
CA ASN A 173 17.58 7.85 -6.03
C ASN A 173 18.44 8.14 -4.80
N ALA A 174 19.31 7.21 -4.38
CA ALA A 174 20.25 7.43 -3.29
C ALA A 174 21.19 8.61 -3.58
N ALA A 175 21.71 8.73 -4.80
CA ALA A 175 22.55 9.86 -5.21
C ALA A 175 21.78 11.19 -5.19
N VAL A 176 20.50 11.19 -5.62
CA VAL A 176 19.61 12.36 -5.50
C VAL A 176 19.42 12.76 -4.05
N VAL A 177 19.22 11.81 -3.13
CA VAL A 177 19.10 12.06 -1.69
C VAL A 177 20.38 12.65 -1.11
N LEU A 178 21.56 12.28 -1.61
CA LEU A 178 22.81 12.92 -1.19
C LEU A 178 22.89 14.41 -1.55
N SER A 179 22.16 14.86 -2.56
CA SER A 179 22.02 16.27 -2.91
C SER A 179 21.08 17.05 -1.99
N PHE A 180 20.29 16.36 -1.15
CA PHE A 180 19.35 16.99 -0.23
C PHE A 180 20.10 17.82 0.82
N PRO A 181 19.67 19.04 1.13
CA PRO A 181 20.23 19.78 2.23
C PRO A 181 19.98 19.04 3.55
N THR A 182 21.01 19.08 4.41
CA THR A 182 20.85 18.63 5.79
C THR A 182 19.91 19.59 6.50
N VAL A 183 18.75 19.08 6.86
CA VAL A 183 17.79 19.80 7.68
C VAL A 183 18.05 19.36 9.11
N SER A 184 18.76 20.19 9.94
CA SER A 184 18.83 19.95 11.37
C SER A 184 17.43 20.17 11.92
N ASP A 185 16.87 19.18 12.56
CA ASP A 185 15.63 19.34 13.31
C ASP A 185 15.93 20.34 14.43
N GLY A 186 15.37 21.56 14.33
CA GLY A 186 15.40 22.49 15.44
C GLY A 186 14.79 21.77 16.65
N GLN A 187 15.38 21.96 17.82
CA GLN A 187 15.05 21.27 19.07
C GLN A 187 13.57 21.36 19.52
N GLU A 188 12.71 22.04 18.76
CA GLU A 188 11.28 22.19 19.09
C GLU A 188 10.40 20.99 18.75
N HIS A 189 10.87 20.03 17.92
CA HIS A 189 10.10 18.83 17.59
C HIS A 189 10.66 17.52 18.21
N SER A 190 11.76 17.58 18.95
CA SER A 190 12.31 16.41 19.68
C SER A 190 11.65 16.15 21.04
N ARG A 191 10.53 16.78 21.33
CA ARG A 191 9.50 16.21 22.19
C ARG A 191 8.49 15.44 21.35
N SER A 192 8.93 14.47 20.55
CA SER A 192 8.12 13.32 20.32
C SER A 192 7.79 12.79 21.71
N GLU A 193 6.56 13.06 22.15
CA GLU A 193 6.01 12.47 23.38
C GLU A 193 6.49 11.03 23.40
N SER A 194 7.36 10.72 24.33
CA SER A 194 7.84 9.36 24.53
C SER A 194 6.63 8.47 24.42
N TRP A 195 6.60 7.59 23.43
CA TRP A 195 5.56 6.60 23.24
C TRP A 195 5.44 5.83 24.56
N ARG A 196 4.58 6.30 25.46
CA ARG A 196 4.25 5.59 26.68
C ARG A 196 3.25 4.54 26.27
N PHE A 197 3.70 3.31 26.13
CA PHE A 197 2.87 2.15 25.85
C PHE A 197 1.59 2.11 26.71
N SER A 198 1.66 2.58 27.95
CA SER A 198 0.52 2.67 28.85
C SER A 198 -0.56 3.67 28.40
N THR A 199 -0.15 4.86 27.93
CA THR A 199 -1.09 5.89 27.47
C THR A 199 -1.74 5.47 26.16
N THR A 200 -0.97 4.86 25.26
CA THR A 200 -1.46 4.34 23.99
C THR A 200 -2.47 3.22 24.18
N ARG A 201 -2.24 2.31 25.13
CA ARG A 201 -3.21 1.23 25.43
C ARG A 201 -4.53 1.78 25.95
N GLN A 202 -4.52 2.78 26.83
CA GLN A 202 -5.74 3.43 27.34
C GLN A 202 -6.48 4.22 26.24
N GLU A 203 -5.77 4.92 25.41
CA GLU A 203 -6.34 5.65 24.26
C GLU A 203 -6.92 4.71 23.22
N LEU A 204 -6.26 3.57 22.97
CA LEU A 204 -6.75 2.49 22.12
C LEU A 204 -8.04 1.90 22.67
N THR A 205 -8.07 1.47 23.93
CA THR A 205 -9.28 0.92 24.54
C THR A 205 -10.43 1.92 24.47
N ALA A 206 -10.21 3.18 24.81
CA ALA A 206 -11.23 4.22 24.74
C ALA A 206 -11.71 4.54 23.32
N ALA A 207 -10.87 4.43 22.30
CA ALA A 207 -11.27 4.60 20.88
C ALA A 207 -12.11 3.39 20.41
N PHE A 208 -11.78 2.19 20.90
CA PHE A 208 -12.48 0.94 20.58
C PHE A 208 -13.70 0.65 21.49
N GLU A 209 -13.98 1.45 22.51
CA GLU A 209 -15.22 1.37 23.30
C GLU A 209 -16.46 1.70 22.47
N ARG A 210 -16.31 2.47 21.39
CA ARG A 210 -17.42 2.80 20.48
C ARG A 210 -17.67 1.67 19.49
N PRO A 211 -18.82 0.97 19.54
CA PRO A 211 -19.10 -0.18 18.67
C PRO A 211 -18.98 0.13 17.17
N GLY A 212 -19.39 1.33 16.74
CA GLY A 212 -19.31 1.77 15.35
C GLY A 212 -17.87 1.91 14.81
N ILE A 213 -16.91 2.32 15.66
CA ILE A 213 -15.49 2.41 15.25
C ILE A 213 -14.90 1.00 15.13
N ARG A 214 -15.18 0.10 16.07
CA ARG A 214 -14.71 -1.29 16.04
C ARG A 214 -15.17 -2.02 14.79
N GLY A 215 -16.47 -1.93 14.49
CA GLY A 215 -17.04 -2.55 13.29
C GLY A 215 -16.45 -1.98 12.01
N PHE A 216 -16.28 -0.65 11.93
CA PHE A 216 -15.69 0.01 10.77
C PHE A 216 -14.23 -0.39 10.56
N VAL A 217 -13.43 -0.41 11.63
CA VAL A 217 -12.03 -0.85 11.56
C VAL A 217 -11.95 -2.32 11.15
N GLY A 218 -12.72 -3.21 11.78
CA GLY A 218 -12.74 -4.63 11.41
C GLY A 218 -13.12 -4.84 9.94
N TYR A 219 -14.14 -4.12 9.45
CA TYR A 219 -14.56 -4.16 8.05
C TYR A 219 -13.45 -3.71 7.09
N THR A 220 -12.79 -2.58 7.39
CA THR A 220 -11.72 -2.06 6.52
C THR A 220 -10.46 -2.93 6.57
N VAL A 221 -10.18 -3.56 7.68
CA VAL A 221 -9.10 -4.55 7.86
C VAL A 221 -9.35 -5.79 6.99
N LEU A 222 -10.57 -6.35 6.99
CA LEU A 222 -10.94 -7.47 6.13
C LEU A 222 -10.87 -7.10 4.63
N LEU A 223 -11.37 -5.92 4.27
CA LEU A 223 -11.27 -5.42 2.89
C LEU A 223 -9.82 -5.27 2.44
N PHE A 224 -8.96 -4.75 3.32
CA PHE A 224 -7.53 -4.64 3.05
C PHE A 224 -6.90 -6.00 2.77
N GLY A 225 -7.18 -7.00 3.62
CA GLY A 225 -6.68 -8.37 3.44
C GLY A 225 -7.09 -8.97 2.09
N LEU A 226 -8.37 -8.82 1.72
CA LEU A 226 -8.90 -9.30 0.44
C LEU A 226 -8.23 -8.62 -0.76
N VAL A 227 -8.09 -7.30 -0.73
CA VAL A 227 -7.42 -6.55 -1.81
C VAL A 227 -5.95 -6.94 -1.92
N GLU A 228 -5.26 -7.08 -0.80
CA GLU A 228 -3.82 -7.37 -0.78
C GLU A 228 -3.49 -8.81 -1.24
N VAL A 229 -4.33 -9.80 -0.90
CA VAL A 229 -4.16 -11.14 -1.46
C VAL A 229 -4.48 -11.15 -2.95
N THR A 230 -5.54 -10.49 -3.38
CA THR A 230 -5.89 -10.37 -4.80
C THR A 230 -4.73 -9.75 -5.60
N ARG A 231 -4.14 -8.65 -5.14
CA ARG A 231 -2.98 -8.00 -5.76
C ARG A 231 -1.77 -8.94 -5.88
N THR A 232 -1.55 -9.81 -4.90
CA THR A 232 -0.46 -10.79 -4.96
C THR A 232 -0.67 -11.78 -6.11
N PHE A 233 -1.90 -12.21 -6.32
CA PHE A 233 -2.21 -13.24 -7.29
C PHE A 233 -2.70 -12.72 -8.66
N VAL A 234 -2.77 -11.38 -8.86
CA VAL A 234 -3.12 -10.78 -10.17
C VAL A 234 -2.28 -11.38 -11.30
N GLN A 235 -0.96 -11.37 -11.13
CA GLN A 235 -0.02 -11.77 -12.19
C GLN A 235 -0.21 -13.24 -12.62
N PRO A 236 -0.14 -14.22 -11.72
CA PRO A 236 -0.33 -15.62 -12.10
C PRO A 236 -1.73 -15.92 -12.63
N ILE A 237 -2.75 -15.22 -12.14
CA ILE A 237 -4.13 -15.43 -12.61
C ILE A 237 -4.31 -14.91 -14.03
N VAL A 238 -3.85 -13.69 -14.33
CA VAL A 238 -4.08 -13.10 -15.66
C VAL A 238 -3.23 -13.76 -16.74
N VAL A 239 -2.06 -14.32 -16.39
CA VAL A 239 -1.18 -15.04 -17.34
C VAL A 239 -1.57 -16.51 -17.46
N GLY A 240 -2.23 -17.08 -16.44
CA GLY A 240 -2.65 -18.47 -16.42
C GLY A 240 -3.64 -18.81 -17.54
N ASP A 241 -3.73 -20.10 -17.87
CA ASP A 241 -4.47 -20.63 -19.04
C ASP A 241 -5.94 -20.20 -19.11
N GLN A 242 -6.57 -19.93 -17.97
CA GLN A 242 -7.99 -19.55 -17.91
C GLN A 242 -8.26 -18.13 -18.43
N VAL A 243 -7.29 -17.21 -18.33
CA VAL A 243 -7.38 -15.82 -18.79
C VAL A 243 -6.49 -15.60 -20.01
N GLY A 244 -5.27 -16.15 -20.00
CA GLY A 244 -4.36 -16.22 -21.14
C GLY A 244 -3.79 -14.85 -21.58
N LEU A 245 -3.69 -13.87 -20.67
CA LEU A 245 -3.13 -12.56 -21.01
C LEU A 245 -1.64 -12.69 -21.32
N PRO A 246 -1.15 -12.19 -22.46
CA PRO A 246 0.28 -12.19 -22.74
C PRO A 246 1.07 -11.46 -21.65
N VAL A 247 2.20 -12.02 -21.21
CA VAL A 247 3.03 -11.45 -20.15
C VAL A 247 3.42 -9.98 -20.45
N ALA A 248 3.71 -9.65 -21.71
CA ALA A 248 3.97 -8.27 -22.12
C ALA A 248 2.81 -7.31 -21.79
N ALA A 249 1.57 -7.78 -21.86
CA ALA A 249 0.38 -6.97 -21.58
C ALA A 249 0.13 -6.74 -20.08
N VAL A 250 0.75 -7.54 -19.19
CA VAL A 250 0.62 -7.35 -17.73
C VAL A 250 1.14 -5.97 -17.33
N GLY A 251 2.21 -5.49 -17.94
CA GLY A 251 2.71 -4.14 -17.70
C GLY A 251 1.69 -3.05 -18.05
N ALA A 252 0.99 -3.19 -19.16
CA ALA A 252 -0.09 -2.26 -19.56
C ALA A 252 -1.28 -2.36 -18.61
N LEU A 253 -1.62 -3.54 -18.11
CA LEU A 253 -2.65 -3.74 -17.09
C LEU A 253 -2.31 -2.98 -15.80
N TYR A 254 -1.08 -3.06 -15.32
CA TYR A 254 -0.63 -2.31 -14.14
C TYR A 254 -0.59 -0.80 -14.37
N ALA A 255 -0.24 -0.35 -15.58
CA ALA A 255 -0.38 1.05 -15.96
C ALA A 255 -1.85 1.50 -15.93
N CYS A 256 -2.77 0.68 -16.43
CA CYS A 256 -4.22 0.90 -16.34
C CYS A 256 -4.68 1.00 -14.88
N PHE A 257 -4.22 0.13 -13.99
CA PHE A 257 -4.50 0.20 -12.54
C PHE A 257 -4.14 1.57 -11.96
N ASN A 258 -2.96 2.10 -12.28
CA ASN A 258 -2.53 3.41 -11.81
C ASN A 258 -3.42 4.55 -12.35
N ILE A 259 -3.82 4.49 -13.62
CA ILE A 259 -4.72 5.48 -14.25
C ILE A 259 -6.10 5.43 -13.59
N VAL A 260 -6.65 4.22 -13.40
CA VAL A 260 -7.95 4.01 -12.75
C VAL A 260 -7.92 4.47 -11.30
N ALA A 261 -6.86 4.17 -10.56
CA ALA A 261 -6.65 4.64 -9.19
C ALA A 261 -6.66 6.17 -9.09
N ALA A 262 -5.97 6.85 -10.01
CA ALA A 262 -5.95 8.30 -10.08
C ALA A 262 -7.32 8.89 -10.42
N GLY A 263 -8.01 8.32 -11.43
CA GLY A 263 -9.36 8.72 -11.83
C GLY A 263 -10.39 8.50 -10.72
N ALA A 264 -10.36 7.34 -10.07
CA ALA A 264 -11.24 7.01 -8.95
C ALA A 264 -11.05 7.98 -7.77
N SER A 265 -9.79 8.30 -7.46
CA SER A 265 -9.47 9.29 -6.42
C SER A 265 -10.00 10.69 -6.77
N ALA A 266 -9.92 11.11 -8.03
CA ALA A 266 -10.45 12.39 -8.49
C ALA A 266 -12.00 12.44 -8.46
N LEU A 267 -12.66 11.30 -8.69
CA LEU A 267 -14.12 11.20 -8.70
C LEU A 267 -14.72 11.00 -7.30
N THR A 268 -13.92 10.83 -6.26
CA THR A 268 -14.39 10.50 -4.90
C THR A 268 -15.41 11.52 -4.38
N SER A 269 -15.20 12.82 -4.61
CA SER A 269 -16.15 13.87 -4.19
C SER A 269 -17.51 13.77 -4.88
N ARG A 270 -17.54 13.40 -6.16
CA ARG A 270 -18.80 13.18 -6.90
C ARG A 270 -19.53 11.93 -6.39
N ILE A 271 -18.78 10.84 -6.14
CA ILE A 271 -19.32 9.61 -5.57
C ILE A 271 -19.93 9.89 -4.19
N GLU A 272 -19.28 10.72 -3.39
CA GLU A 272 -19.81 11.13 -2.09
C GLU A 272 -21.13 11.89 -2.21
N GLN A 273 -21.20 12.88 -3.12
CA GLN A 273 -22.39 13.70 -3.34
C GLN A 273 -23.59 12.88 -3.87
N THR A 274 -23.32 11.87 -4.71
CA THR A 274 -24.38 11.09 -5.38
C THR A 274 -24.81 9.86 -4.55
N LEU A 275 -23.87 9.11 -4.02
CA LEU A 275 -24.13 7.84 -3.35
C LEU A 275 -24.04 7.96 -1.82
N GLY A 276 -23.19 8.86 -1.33
CA GLY A 276 -22.86 8.99 0.08
C GLY A 276 -21.92 7.89 0.58
N VAL A 277 -21.16 8.21 1.63
CA VAL A 277 -20.12 7.32 2.17
C VAL A 277 -20.68 5.99 2.70
N ARG A 278 -21.86 6.03 3.34
CA ARG A 278 -22.50 4.83 3.91
C ARG A 278 -22.88 3.83 2.82
N ARG A 279 -23.57 4.30 1.76
CA ARG A 279 -23.96 3.42 0.64
C ARG A 279 -22.76 2.90 -0.12
N TRP A 280 -21.71 3.71 -0.24
CA TRP A 280 -20.46 3.26 -0.84
C TRP A 280 -19.88 2.04 -0.14
N PHE A 281 -19.71 2.07 1.19
CA PHE A 281 -19.17 0.93 1.94
C PHE A 281 -20.11 -0.28 1.97
N LEU A 282 -21.40 -0.09 1.76
CA LEU A 282 -22.32 -1.22 1.60
C LEU A 282 -22.26 -1.84 0.19
N LEU A 283 -22.13 -1.02 -0.85
CA LEU A 283 -22.23 -1.50 -2.23
C LEU A 283 -20.86 -1.81 -2.86
N GLY A 284 -19.88 -0.90 -2.76
CA GLY A 284 -18.61 -1.02 -3.46
C GLY A 284 -17.85 -2.30 -3.11
N PRO A 285 -17.51 -2.55 -1.84
CA PRO A 285 -16.81 -3.78 -1.46
C PRO A 285 -17.62 -5.07 -1.67
N LEU A 286 -18.96 -5.01 -1.59
CA LEU A 286 -19.80 -6.16 -1.93
C LEU A 286 -19.82 -6.42 -3.44
N LEU A 287 -19.81 -5.38 -4.28
CA LEU A 287 -19.61 -5.54 -5.73
C LEU A 287 -18.26 -6.15 -6.05
N LEU A 288 -17.20 -5.72 -5.35
CA LEU A 288 -15.89 -6.34 -5.48
C LEU A 288 -15.96 -7.82 -5.09
N ALA A 289 -16.48 -8.15 -3.91
CA ALA A 289 -16.58 -9.53 -3.46
C ALA A 289 -17.41 -10.38 -4.43
N GLY A 290 -18.55 -9.89 -4.88
CA GLY A 290 -19.40 -10.56 -5.88
C GLY A 290 -18.67 -10.78 -7.21
N SER A 291 -17.92 -9.79 -7.69
CA SER A 291 -17.11 -9.96 -8.90
C SER A 291 -16.03 -11.03 -8.74
N LEU A 292 -15.38 -11.15 -7.57
CA LEU A 292 -14.39 -12.20 -7.32
C LEU A 292 -15.02 -13.58 -7.16
N VAL A 293 -16.21 -13.67 -6.57
CA VAL A 293 -16.95 -14.96 -6.43
C VAL A 293 -17.33 -15.56 -7.77
N ILE A 294 -17.64 -14.75 -8.79
CA ILE A 294 -18.05 -15.23 -10.10
C ILE A 294 -16.87 -15.67 -10.99
N LEU A 295 -15.62 -15.28 -10.68
CA LEU A 295 -14.45 -15.52 -11.55
C LEU A 295 -14.22 -17.00 -11.92
N PRO A 296 -14.41 -17.98 -11.02
CA PRO A 296 -14.25 -19.39 -11.40
C PRO A 296 -15.24 -19.85 -12.50
N LEU A 297 -16.41 -19.20 -12.58
CA LEU A 297 -17.45 -19.50 -13.59
C LEU A 297 -17.28 -18.66 -14.86
N VAL A 298 -16.74 -17.43 -14.72
CA VAL A 298 -16.58 -16.48 -15.82
C VAL A 298 -15.16 -15.90 -15.80
N PRO A 299 -14.13 -16.68 -16.19
CA PRO A 299 -12.73 -16.20 -16.16
C PRO A 299 -12.47 -14.95 -17.00
N ALA A 300 -13.25 -14.73 -18.07
CA ALA A 300 -13.18 -13.52 -18.88
C ALA A 300 -13.46 -12.22 -18.10
N ALA A 301 -14.18 -12.30 -16.97
CA ALA A 301 -14.44 -11.15 -16.09
C ALA A 301 -13.23 -10.77 -15.21
N THR A 302 -12.13 -11.53 -15.22
CA THR A 302 -10.97 -11.32 -14.32
C THR A 302 -10.34 -9.95 -14.48
N VAL A 303 -10.02 -9.55 -15.70
CA VAL A 303 -9.39 -8.24 -15.95
C VAL A 303 -10.30 -7.08 -15.55
N PRO A 304 -11.59 -7.03 -15.96
CA PRO A 304 -12.55 -6.03 -15.48
C PRO A 304 -12.68 -6.01 -13.95
N ALA A 305 -12.75 -7.18 -13.29
CA ALA A 305 -12.86 -7.27 -11.83
C ALA A 305 -11.64 -6.67 -11.12
N PHE A 306 -10.43 -6.95 -11.60
CA PHE A 306 -9.21 -6.39 -11.01
C PHE A 306 -9.07 -4.88 -11.26
N VAL A 307 -9.48 -4.39 -12.42
CA VAL A 307 -9.56 -2.94 -12.68
C VAL A 307 -10.58 -2.27 -11.77
N GLY A 308 -11.76 -2.88 -11.59
CA GLY A 308 -12.80 -2.43 -10.66
C GLY A 308 -12.33 -2.44 -9.21
N MET A 309 -11.57 -3.46 -8.81
CA MET A 309 -10.95 -3.53 -7.48
C MET A 309 -10.11 -2.30 -7.16
N GLU A 310 -9.26 -1.87 -8.09
CA GLU A 310 -8.42 -0.68 -7.87
C GLU A 310 -9.26 0.58 -7.68
N ALA A 311 -10.31 0.77 -8.47
CA ALA A 311 -11.23 1.90 -8.30
C ALA A 311 -11.91 1.86 -6.91
N ILE A 312 -12.51 0.71 -6.56
CA ILE A 312 -13.22 0.53 -5.27
C ILE A 312 -12.27 0.75 -4.11
N TRP A 313 -11.06 0.21 -4.18
CA TRP A 313 -10.05 0.35 -3.13
C TRP A 313 -9.65 1.82 -2.91
N HIS A 314 -9.31 2.55 -3.96
CA HIS A 314 -8.83 3.93 -3.84
C HIS A 314 -9.89 4.91 -3.33
N VAL A 315 -11.15 4.74 -3.76
CA VAL A 315 -12.28 5.50 -3.19
C VAL A 315 -12.49 5.13 -1.72
N SER A 316 -12.46 3.82 -1.39
CA SER A 316 -12.63 3.34 -0.02
C SER A 316 -11.56 3.85 0.93
N GLN A 317 -10.29 3.91 0.50
CA GLN A 317 -9.19 4.50 1.29
C GLN A 317 -9.43 5.99 1.57
N THR A 318 -9.90 6.75 0.59
CA THR A 318 -10.18 8.17 0.76
C THR A 318 -11.29 8.39 1.79
N PHE A 319 -12.38 7.64 1.69
CA PHE A 319 -13.49 7.70 2.66
C PHE A 319 -13.08 7.20 4.04
N GLN A 320 -12.29 6.13 4.11
CA GLN A 320 -11.76 5.62 5.39
C GLN A 320 -10.95 6.69 6.12
N SER A 321 -10.03 7.35 5.42
CA SER A 321 -9.23 8.42 6.00
C SER A 321 -10.10 9.55 6.55
N ARG A 322 -11.17 9.92 5.81
CA ARG A 322 -12.11 10.95 6.24
C ARG A 322 -12.92 10.53 7.46
N ILE A 323 -13.53 9.33 7.46
CA ILE A 323 -14.32 8.84 8.59
C ILE A 323 -13.50 8.81 9.88
N VAL A 324 -12.25 8.34 9.80
CA VAL A 324 -11.35 8.33 10.94
C VAL A 324 -11.05 9.75 11.42
N ASN A 325 -10.85 10.68 10.47
CA ASN A 325 -10.59 12.08 10.79
C ASN A 325 -11.79 12.76 11.48
N ASP A 326 -13.00 12.55 10.98
CA ASP A 326 -14.22 13.21 11.47
C ASP A 326 -14.68 12.64 12.82
N ARG A 327 -14.43 11.35 13.06
CA ARG A 327 -14.86 10.66 14.30
C ARG A 327 -13.84 10.69 15.44
N THR A 328 -12.62 11.20 15.19
CA THR A 328 -11.55 11.13 16.18
C THR A 328 -11.00 12.53 16.49
N ARG A 329 -10.97 12.93 17.78
CA ARG A 329 -10.33 14.17 18.22
C ARG A 329 -8.83 14.13 17.88
N ASN A 330 -8.24 15.28 17.56
CA ASN A 330 -6.87 15.43 17.03
C ASN A 330 -5.79 14.55 17.70
N ARG A 331 -5.82 14.37 19.02
CA ARG A 331 -4.85 13.54 19.75
C ARG A 331 -5.02 12.02 19.50
N ARG A 332 -6.25 11.54 19.28
CA ARG A 332 -6.56 10.10 19.11
C ARG A 332 -6.52 9.67 17.64
N ARG A 333 -6.51 10.60 16.70
CA ARG A 333 -6.53 10.35 15.25
C ARG A 333 -5.34 9.51 14.78
N ALA A 334 -4.12 9.91 15.18
CA ALA A 334 -2.91 9.20 14.80
C ALA A 334 -2.94 7.75 15.31
N THR A 335 -3.42 7.53 16.53
CA THR A 335 -3.54 6.20 17.14
C THR A 335 -4.53 5.31 16.40
N VAL A 336 -5.71 5.82 16.04
CA VAL A 336 -6.71 5.03 15.29
C VAL A 336 -6.20 4.70 13.88
N LEU A 337 -5.57 5.64 13.19
CA LEU A 337 -4.96 5.38 11.87
C LEU A 337 -3.85 4.33 11.95
N SER A 338 -3.02 4.37 13.00
CA SER A 338 -1.98 3.36 13.24
C SER A 338 -2.59 1.97 13.46
N VAL A 339 -3.67 1.86 14.24
CA VAL A 339 -4.36 0.57 14.46
C VAL A 339 -4.98 0.04 13.18
N VAL A 340 -5.58 0.89 12.37
CA VAL A 340 -6.12 0.49 11.07
C VAL A 340 -5.01 -0.01 10.16
N SER A 341 -3.87 0.68 10.13
CA SER A 341 -2.70 0.26 9.34
C SER A 341 -2.12 -1.07 9.83
N MET A 342 -1.89 -1.21 11.14
CA MET A 342 -1.38 -2.45 11.74
C MET A 342 -2.36 -3.62 11.56
N GLY A 343 -3.65 -3.39 11.81
CA GLY A 343 -4.70 -4.39 11.59
C GLY A 343 -4.77 -4.82 10.13
N GLY A 344 -4.66 -3.87 9.21
CA GLY A 344 -4.55 -4.16 7.78
C GLY A 344 -3.34 -5.03 7.45
N GLY A 345 -2.16 -4.72 8.02
CA GLY A 345 -0.96 -5.53 7.87
C GLY A 345 -1.16 -6.97 8.36
N VAL A 346 -1.78 -7.15 9.53
CA VAL A 346 -2.10 -8.49 10.07
C VAL A 346 -3.08 -9.24 9.15
N ALA A 347 -4.10 -8.57 8.64
CA ALA A 347 -5.01 -9.18 7.67
C ALA A 347 -4.29 -9.56 6.37
N ALA A 348 -3.41 -8.70 5.85
CA ALA A 348 -2.61 -9.01 4.67
C ALA A 348 -1.73 -10.24 4.88
N ILE A 349 -1.12 -10.41 6.05
CA ILE A 349 -0.35 -11.61 6.44
C ILE A 349 -1.25 -12.84 6.37
N ALA A 350 -2.40 -12.81 7.08
CA ALA A 350 -3.30 -13.95 7.16
C ALA A 350 -3.88 -14.32 5.80
N PHE A 351 -4.42 -13.36 5.06
CA PHE A 351 -5.02 -13.60 3.74
C PHE A 351 -4.02 -14.12 2.72
N ARG A 352 -2.77 -13.63 2.72
CA ARG A 352 -1.74 -14.11 1.80
C ARG A 352 -1.25 -15.50 2.16
N ALA A 353 -1.02 -15.80 3.44
CA ALA A 353 -0.61 -17.13 3.87
C ALA A 353 -1.69 -18.18 3.55
N VAL A 354 -2.94 -17.90 3.94
CA VAL A 354 -4.08 -18.79 3.61
C VAL A 354 -4.33 -18.86 2.11
N GLY A 355 -4.27 -17.71 1.42
CA GLY A 355 -4.47 -17.62 -0.03
C GLY A 355 -3.45 -18.45 -0.81
N GLY A 356 -2.17 -18.44 -0.40
CA GLY A 356 -1.14 -19.26 -1.02
C GLY A 356 -1.47 -20.77 -0.96
N VAL A 357 -1.80 -21.26 0.23
CA VAL A 357 -2.19 -22.67 0.44
C VAL A 357 -3.44 -23.03 -0.35
N LEU A 358 -4.46 -22.18 -0.31
CA LEU A 358 -5.69 -22.42 -1.06
C LEU A 358 -5.44 -22.41 -2.58
N ALA A 359 -4.59 -21.52 -3.08
CA ALA A 359 -4.28 -21.43 -4.51
C ALA A 359 -3.62 -22.72 -5.05
N ASP A 360 -2.77 -23.37 -4.24
CA ASP A 360 -2.16 -24.66 -4.58
C ASP A 360 -3.14 -25.82 -4.46
N THR A 361 -4.10 -25.78 -3.52
CA THR A 361 -5.02 -26.90 -3.25
C THR A 361 -6.23 -26.93 -4.16
N VAL A 362 -6.75 -25.75 -4.55
CA VAL A 362 -7.97 -25.69 -5.39
C VAL A 362 -7.70 -25.01 -6.74
N SER A 363 -7.48 -23.75 -6.79
CA SER A 363 -6.99 -22.93 -7.92
C SER A 363 -6.93 -21.46 -7.47
N PRO A 364 -6.14 -20.59 -8.13
CA PRO A 364 -6.08 -19.18 -7.77
C PRO A 364 -7.43 -18.44 -7.91
N LEU A 365 -8.27 -18.75 -8.91
CA LEU A 365 -9.59 -18.11 -9.06
C LEU A 365 -10.57 -18.58 -7.98
N LEU A 366 -10.59 -19.86 -7.66
CA LEU A 366 -11.46 -20.39 -6.61
C LEU A 366 -11.01 -19.91 -5.22
N MET A 367 -9.70 -19.79 -4.99
CA MET A 367 -9.15 -19.17 -3.78
C MET A 367 -9.68 -17.75 -3.60
N LEU A 368 -9.67 -16.91 -4.64
CA LEU A 368 -10.21 -15.55 -4.56
C LEU A 368 -11.70 -15.56 -4.22
N ALA A 369 -12.49 -16.45 -4.83
CA ALA A 369 -13.91 -16.60 -4.54
C ALA A 369 -14.15 -16.97 -3.07
N LEU A 370 -13.41 -17.95 -2.54
CA LEU A 370 -13.51 -18.37 -1.14
C LEU A 370 -13.14 -17.26 -0.17
N LEU A 371 -12.05 -16.54 -0.42
CA LEU A 371 -11.64 -15.41 0.43
C LEU A 371 -12.61 -14.20 0.32
N ALA A 372 -13.22 -13.99 -0.83
CA ALA A 372 -14.30 -13.01 -0.97
C ALA A 372 -15.54 -13.41 -0.16
N LEU A 373 -15.90 -14.69 -0.09
CA LEU A 373 -16.96 -15.18 0.80
C LEU A 373 -16.61 -15.00 2.27
N VAL A 374 -15.35 -15.25 2.68
CA VAL A 374 -14.87 -14.97 4.04
C VAL A 374 -15.03 -13.48 4.36
N PHE A 375 -14.70 -12.58 3.43
CA PHE A 375 -14.94 -11.14 3.59
C PHE A 375 -16.43 -10.82 3.78
N VAL A 376 -17.31 -11.38 2.97
CA VAL A 376 -18.76 -11.13 3.04
C VAL A 376 -19.33 -11.62 4.39
N VAL A 377 -19.01 -12.87 4.78
CA VAL A 377 -19.47 -13.45 6.05
C VAL A 377 -18.91 -12.67 7.24
N GLY A 378 -17.60 -12.41 7.26
CA GLY A 378 -16.95 -11.64 8.31
C GLY A 378 -17.52 -10.22 8.44
N SER A 379 -17.80 -9.56 7.32
CA SER A 379 -18.45 -8.23 7.30
C SER A 379 -19.88 -8.30 7.83
N GLY A 380 -20.63 -9.34 7.49
CA GLY A 380 -21.98 -9.58 8.01
C GLY A 380 -21.99 -9.78 9.54
N VAL A 381 -21.06 -10.60 10.05
CA VAL A 381 -20.90 -10.81 11.51
C VAL A 381 -20.53 -9.51 12.21
N LEU A 382 -19.58 -8.73 11.67
CA LEU A 382 -19.23 -7.43 12.24
C LEU A 382 -20.43 -6.48 12.28
N PHE A 383 -21.26 -6.47 11.22
CA PHE A 383 -22.45 -5.64 11.17
C PHE A 383 -23.48 -6.02 12.23
N THR A 384 -23.73 -7.30 12.46
CA THR A 384 -24.67 -7.78 13.50
C THR A 384 -24.16 -7.50 14.89
N VAL A 385 -22.87 -7.80 15.18
CA VAL A 385 -22.25 -7.61 16.52
C VAL A 385 -22.20 -6.12 16.89
N THR A 386 -22.06 -5.23 15.93
CA THR A 386 -22.02 -3.77 16.20
C THR A 386 -23.39 -3.09 16.09
N SER A 387 -24.46 -3.87 16.06
CA SER A 387 -25.86 -3.39 16.03
C SER A 387 -26.13 -2.40 14.87
N GLY A 388 -25.48 -2.59 13.72
CA GLY A 388 -25.65 -1.75 12.53
C GLY A 388 -25.08 -0.33 12.65
N THR A 389 -24.34 -0.01 13.71
CA THR A 389 -23.75 1.33 13.94
C THR A 389 -22.49 1.60 13.10
N VAL A 390 -21.98 0.58 12.38
CA VAL A 390 -20.73 0.64 11.60
C VAL A 390 -20.68 1.86 10.68
N PHE A 391 -21.81 2.22 10.06
CA PHE A 391 -21.88 3.30 9.07
C PHE A 391 -22.84 4.45 9.48
N ARG A 392 -23.31 4.52 10.73
CA ARG A 392 -24.10 5.67 11.18
C ARG A 392 -23.19 6.90 11.21
N THR A 393 -23.44 7.85 10.32
CA THR A 393 -22.89 9.19 10.41
C THR A 393 -23.60 9.94 11.53
N THR A 394 -22.83 10.68 12.31
CA THR A 394 -23.33 11.57 13.38
C THR A 394 -24.04 12.79 12.82
N GLU A 395 -25.14 12.62 12.05
CA GLU A 395 -26.04 13.74 11.76
C GLU A 395 -26.94 14.09 12.95
N THR A 396 -26.94 13.26 14.01
CA THR A 396 -27.78 13.46 15.20
C THR A 396 -27.08 14.11 16.38
N ASP A 397 -25.75 14.33 16.34
CA ASP A 397 -25.01 14.92 17.48
C ASP A 397 -24.74 16.43 17.36
N ILE A 398 -25.33 17.12 16.34
CA ILE A 398 -25.21 18.59 16.19
C ILE A 398 -26.45 19.32 16.78
N SER A 399 -27.43 18.59 17.27
CA SER A 399 -28.68 19.16 17.83
C SER A 399 -28.85 18.91 19.34
N GLN A 400 -27.77 18.69 20.09
CA GLN A 400 -27.82 18.77 21.58
C GLN A 400 -26.66 19.60 22.11
#